data_bd76360ba336f41f88d9951415ecdba1
#
_entry.id   bd76360ba336f41f88d9951415ecdba1
#
_cell.length_a   1.000
_cell.length_b   1.000
_cell.length_c   1.000
_cell.angle_alpha   90.00
_cell.angle_beta   90.00
_cell.angle_gamma   90.00
#
_symmetry.space_group_name_H-M   'P 1'
#
loop_
_entity.id
_entity.type
_entity.pdbx_description
1 polymer ?
#
loop_
_entity_poly.entity_id
_entity_poly.type
_entity_poly.pdbx_seq_one_letter_code
_entity_poly.pdbx_strand_id
1 'polypeptide(L)'
;MLLELPHSGSLIIDDIEDNSLKRRGASAIHLIYGIDNSINAGNLIYFLPAKLIERSNLKENQKLLIYENFFTTLSNLHLGQGIDIKFHNESYIPSIKEYISLVELKTASLFGMASFLAAILTNNEDKAKKIYSTFLKLGVYFQIIDDIKNIKNKINGKEFGDDLLEGKKSLPIIYFLQEKKFEPKIISKFNQIKIPKLLKQEKKYLN
;
A
#
# COMPACT_ATOMS: atom_id res chain seq x y z
N MET A 1 -4.73 -14.81 -9.29
CA MET A 1 -5.97 -14.01 -9.29
C MET A 1 -6.41 -13.57 -7.89
N LEU A 2 -6.47 -14.48 -6.87
CA LEU A 2 -6.91 -14.10 -5.50
C LEU A 2 -6.07 -12.99 -4.85
N LEU A 3 -4.81 -12.85 -5.23
CA LEU A 3 -3.91 -11.79 -4.75
C LEU A 3 -3.86 -10.60 -5.69
N GLU A 4 -3.79 -10.85 -6.99
CA GLU A 4 -3.57 -9.81 -7.99
C GLU A 4 -4.78 -8.86 -8.10
N LEU A 5 -6.00 -9.38 -7.96
CA LEU A 5 -7.19 -8.55 -8.02
C LEU A 5 -7.24 -7.53 -6.87
N PRO A 6 -7.17 -7.93 -5.58
CA PRO A 6 -7.17 -6.95 -4.49
C PRO A 6 -5.98 -6.00 -4.56
N HIS A 7 -4.81 -6.49 -4.95
CA HIS A 7 -3.64 -5.64 -5.16
C HIS A 7 -3.89 -4.59 -6.25
N SER A 8 -4.44 -5.00 -7.40
CA SER A 8 -4.77 -4.05 -8.47
C SER A 8 -5.85 -3.05 -8.06
N GLY A 9 -6.87 -3.51 -7.33
CA GLY A 9 -7.91 -2.64 -6.75
C GLY A 9 -7.31 -1.61 -5.80
N SER A 10 -6.41 -2.03 -4.90
CA SER A 10 -5.74 -1.12 -3.96
C SER A 10 -4.91 -0.06 -4.67
N LEU A 11 -4.21 -0.42 -5.75
CA LEU A 11 -3.42 0.55 -6.51
C LEU A 11 -4.28 1.62 -7.20
N ILE A 12 -5.50 1.27 -7.64
CA ILE A 12 -6.43 2.24 -8.23
C ILE A 12 -6.87 3.27 -7.20
N ILE A 13 -7.19 2.82 -5.98
CA ILE A 13 -7.61 3.70 -4.88
C ILE A 13 -6.43 4.52 -4.37
N ASP A 14 -5.28 3.90 -4.17
CA ASP A 14 -4.03 4.54 -3.73
C ASP A 14 -3.61 5.68 -4.68
N ASP A 15 -3.74 5.48 -6.01
CA ASP A 15 -3.46 6.52 -7.00
C ASP A 15 -4.36 7.75 -6.87
N ILE A 16 -5.62 7.56 -6.46
CA ILE A 16 -6.56 8.66 -6.20
C ILE A 16 -6.17 9.39 -4.91
N GLU A 17 -5.91 8.64 -3.84
CA GLU A 17 -5.57 9.18 -2.52
C GLU A 17 -4.25 9.96 -2.54
N ASP A 18 -3.27 9.46 -3.30
CA ASP A 18 -1.95 10.09 -3.49
C ASP A 18 -1.94 11.16 -4.59
N ASN A 19 -3.03 11.34 -5.33
CA ASN A 19 -3.08 12.19 -6.54
C ASN A 19 -1.98 11.84 -7.55
N SER A 20 -1.71 10.55 -7.73
CA SER A 20 -0.66 10.04 -8.63
C SER A 20 -1.04 10.31 -10.08
N LEU A 21 -0.10 10.83 -10.87
CA LEU A 21 -0.35 11.12 -12.30
C LEU A 21 -0.10 9.90 -13.19
N LYS A 22 0.79 9.01 -12.75
CA LYS A 22 1.25 7.86 -13.53
C LYS A 22 1.32 6.59 -12.66
N ARG A 23 1.00 5.46 -13.29
CA ARG A 23 1.19 4.13 -12.72
C ARG A 23 1.79 3.19 -13.78
N ARG A 24 2.91 2.54 -13.48
CA ARG A 24 3.60 1.60 -14.40
C ARG A 24 3.89 2.22 -15.79
N GLY A 25 4.24 3.50 -15.84
CA GLY A 25 4.57 4.21 -17.08
C GLY A 25 3.36 4.75 -17.88
N ALA A 26 2.14 4.39 -17.51
CA ALA A 26 0.89 4.93 -18.09
C ALA A 26 0.22 5.97 -17.19
N SER A 27 -0.74 6.71 -17.73
CA SER A 27 -1.58 7.61 -16.91
C SER A 27 -2.36 6.82 -15.86
N ALA A 28 -2.50 7.37 -14.65
CA ALA A 28 -3.32 6.76 -13.61
C ALA A 28 -4.78 6.63 -14.08
N ILE A 29 -5.47 5.56 -13.65
CA ILE A 29 -6.80 5.18 -14.15
C ILE A 29 -7.84 6.29 -13.92
N HIS A 30 -7.78 6.97 -12.77
CA HIS A 30 -8.70 8.05 -12.44
C HIS A 30 -8.57 9.28 -13.35
N LEU A 31 -7.43 9.48 -14.01
CA LEU A 31 -7.24 10.54 -14.99
C LEU A 31 -7.86 10.19 -16.36
N ILE A 32 -8.09 8.91 -16.62
CA ILE A 32 -8.63 8.42 -17.90
C ILE A 32 -10.16 8.29 -17.79
N TYR A 33 -10.66 7.69 -16.70
CA TYR A 33 -12.06 7.29 -16.54
C TYR A 33 -12.84 8.12 -15.51
N GLY A 34 -12.18 9.08 -14.85
CA GLY A 34 -12.74 9.86 -13.77
C GLY A 34 -12.64 9.17 -12.41
N ILE A 35 -12.74 9.97 -11.35
CA ILE A 35 -12.58 9.51 -9.96
C ILE A 35 -13.69 8.53 -9.57
N ASP A 36 -14.94 8.86 -9.86
CA ASP A 36 -16.12 8.09 -9.44
C ASP A 36 -16.09 6.65 -10.00
N ASN A 37 -15.81 6.53 -11.31
CA ASN A 37 -15.69 5.24 -11.97
C ASN A 37 -14.51 4.42 -11.41
N SER A 38 -13.39 5.09 -11.14
CA SER A 38 -12.18 4.44 -10.64
C SER A 38 -12.37 3.93 -9.21
N ILE A 39 -13.02 4.69 -8.34
CA ILE A 39 -13.39 4.24 -6.98
C ILE A 39 -14.32 3.03 -7.06
N ASN A 40 -15.38 3.10 -7.88
CA ASN A 40 -16.32 2.01 -8.00
C ASN A 40 -15.66 0.73 -8.57
N ALA A 41 -14.82 0.88 -9.59
CA ALA A 41 -14.07 -0.24 -10.16
C ALA A 41 -13.08 -0.86 -9.16
N GLY A 42 -12.31 -0.03 -8.45
CA GLY A 42 -11.39 -0.47 -7.41
C GLY A 42 -12.10 -1.26 -6.32
N ASN A 43 -13.22 -0.74 -5.82
CA ASN A 43 -14.05 -1.40 -4.81
C ASN A 43 -14.62 -2.75 -5.32
N LEU A 44 -15.14 -2.80 -6.56
CA LEU A 44 -15.63 -4.04 -7.13
C LEU A 44 -14.55 -5.12 -7.19
N ILE A 45 -13.35 -4.75 -7.59
CA ILE A 45 -12.21 -5.67 -7.72
C ILE A 45 -11.84 -6.31 -6.36
N TYR A 46 -12.07 -5.65 -5.22
CA TYR A 46 -11.87 -6.25 -3.90
C TYR A 46 -12.80 -7.43 -3.62
N PHE A 47 -14.01 -7.43 -4.17
CA PHE A 47 -15.01 -8.50 -3.93
C PHE A 47 -14.92 -9.65 -4.92
N LEU A 48 -14.35 -9.45 -6.10
CA LEU A 48 -14.27 -10.50 -7.13
C LEU A 48 -13.58 -11.79 -6.66
N PRO A 49 -12.49 -11.76 -5.85
CA PRO A 49 -11.87 -12.96 -5.33
C PRO A 49 -12.81 -13.86 -4.53
N ALA A 50 -13.77 -13.29 -3.80
CA ALA A 50 -14.75 -14.08 -3.07
C ALA A 50 -15.56 -15.01 -3.99
N LYS A 51 -15.92 -14.52 -5.19
CA LYS A 51 -16.59 -15.36 -6.20
C LYS A 51 -15.70 -16.45 -6.78
N LEU A 52 -14.40 -16.22 -6.86
CA LEU A 52 -13.43 -17.24 -7.30
C LEU A 52 -13.29 -18.34 -6.25
N ILE A 53 -13.29 -18.01 -4.96
CA ILE A 53 -13.25 -18.99 -3.87
C ILE A 53 -14.54 -19.81 -3.87
N GLU A 54 -15.70 -19.15 -3.94
CA GLU A 54 -17.02 -19.81 -3.99
C GLU A 54 -17.09 -20.86 -5.10
N ARG A 55 -16.66 -20.51 -6.31
CA ARG A 55 -16.73 -21.36 -7.51
C ARG A 55 -15.59 -22.37 -7.63
N SER A 56 -14.66 -22.38 -6.72
CA SER A 56 -13.52 -23.31 -6.75
C SER A 56 -13.96 -24.74 -6.36
N ASN A 57 -13.20 -25.74 -6.83
CA ASN A 57 -13.37 -27.13 -6.44
C ASN A 57 -12.65 -27.49 -5.12
N LEU A 58 -12.37 -26.50 -4.27
CA LEU A 58 -11.75 -26.70 -2.97
C LEU A 58 -12.74 -27.33 -1.98
N LYS A 59 -12.20 -28.03 -0.97
CA LYS A 59 -13.01 -28.54 0.15
C LYS A 59 -13.55 -27.35 0.97
N GLU A 60 -14.72 -27.55 1.59
CA GLU A 60 -15.37 -26.46 2.34
C GLU A 60 -14.51 -25.90 3.48
N ASN A 61 -13.75 -26.74 4.19
CA ASN A 61 -12.81 -26.30 5.22
C ASN A 61 -11.68 -25.43 4.62
N GLN A 62 -11.18 -25.75 3.43
CA GLN A 62 -10.16 -24.95 2.74
C GLN A 62 -10.74 -23.62 2.27
N LYS A 63 -11.95 -23.59 1.72
CA LYS A 63 -12.64 -22.35 1.37
C LYS A 63 -12.81 -21.45 2.58
N LEU A 64 -13.24 -22.00 3.71
CA LEU A 64 -13.41 -21.23 4.94
C LEU A 64 -12.09 -20.61 5.40
N LEU A 65 -11.01 -21.38 5.48
CA LEU A 65 -9.69 -20.88 5.85
C LEU A 65 -9.20 -19.76 4.90
N ILE A 66 -9.45 -19.92 3.60
CA ILE A 66 -9.08 -18.91 2.60
C ILE A 66 -9.93 -17.65 2.79
N TYR A 67 -11.24 -17.75 3.02
CA TYR A 67 -12.11 -16.60 3.29
C TYR A 67 -11.65 -15.83 4.54
N GLU A 68 -11.42 -16.53 5.65
CA GLU A 68 -10.96 -15.91 6.90
C GLU A 68 -9.64 -15.14 6.71
N ASN A 69 -8.67 -15.77 6.04
CA ASN A 69 -7.39 -15.11 5.78
C ASN A 69 -7.54 -13.94 4.79
N PHE A 70 -8.36 -14.10 3.75
CA PHE A 70 -8.63 -13.10 2.74
C PHE A 70 -9.24 -11.82 3.37
N PHE A 71 -10.33 -11.95 4.13
CA PHE A 71 -10.98 -10.79 4.74
C PHE A 71 -10.13 -10.17 5.85
N THR A 72 -9.39 -10.97 6.62
CA THR A 72 -8.40 -10.44 7.57
C THR A 72 -7.34 -9.62 6.86
N THR A 73 -6.81 -10.11 5.74
CA THR A 73 -5.80 -9.39 4.95
C THR A 73 -6.36 -8.10 4.37
N LEU A 74 -7.57 -8.11 3.80
CA LEU A 74 -8.21 -6.89 3.30
C LEU A 74 -8.41 -5.86 4.40
N SER A 75 -8.87 -6.30 5.57
CA SER A 75 -9.03 -5.40 6.74
C SER A 75 -7.69 -4.78 7.15
N ASN A 76 -6.62 -5.58 7.19
CA ASN A 76 -5.27 -5.10 7.49
C ASN A 76 -4.79 -4.09 6.44
N LEU A 77 -5.00 -4.35 5.15
CA LEU A 77 -4.64 -3.42 4.07
C LEU A 77 -5.31 -2.06 4.25
N HIS A 78 -6.61 -2.04 4.52
CA HIS A 78 -7.36 -0.80 4.71
C HIS A 78 -6.97 -0.07 6.00
N LEU A 79 -6.72 -0.79 7.11
CA LEU A 79 -6.19 -0.19 8.34
C LEU A 79 -4.80 0.43 8.09
N GLY A 80 -3.92 -0.31 7.40
CA GLY A 80 -2.60 0.17 7.02
C GLY A 80 -2.68 1.42 6.13
N GLN A 81 -3.56 1.41 5.13
CA GLN A 81 -3.78 2.57 4.26
C GLN A 81 -4.29 3.79 5.04
N GLY A 82 -5.25 3.60 5.97
CA GLY A 82 -5.73 4.69 6.83
C GLY A 82 -4.64 5.30 7.71
N ILE A 83 -3.74 4.47 8.26
CA ILE A 83 -2.57 4.94 9.02
C ILE A 83 -1.60 5.71 8.11
N ASP A 84 -1.37 5.22 6.89
CA ASP A 84 -0.50 5.87 5.91
C ASP A 84 -1.03 7.25 5.52
N ILE A 85 -2.31 7.36 5.19
CA ILE A 85 -2.99 8.64 4.91
C ILE A 85 -2.84 9.61 6.09
N LYS A 86 -3.02 9.11 7.33
CA LYS A 86 -2.82 9.93 8.53
C LYS A 86 -1.39 10.44 8.62
N PHE A 87 -0.40 9.57 8.43
CA PHE A 87 1.01 9.97 8.47
C PHE A 87 1.35 10.99 7.38
N HIS A 88 0.74 10.89 6.19
CA HIS A 88 0.95 11.85 5.12
C HIS A 88 0.36 13.23 5.43
N ASN A 89 -0.79 13.28 6.09
CA ASN A 89 -1.55 14.51 6.26
C ASN A 89 -1.20 15.28 7.54
N GLU A 90 -0.56 14.63 8.49
CA GLU A 90 -0.18 15.25 9.76
C GLU A 90 1.31 15.64 9.78
N SER A 91 1.62 16.66 10.58
CA SER A 91 3.02 17.06 10.89
C SER A 91 3.75 16.05 11.78
N TYR A 92 3.05 15.00 12.21
CA TYR A 92 3.58 13.96 13.06
C TYR A 92 4.64 13.12 12.33
N ILE A 93 5.77 12.88 13.00
CA ILE A 93 6.82 11.98 12.52
C ILE A 93 6.67 10.65 13.25
N PRO A 94 6.29 9.57 12.55
CA PRO A 94 6.12 8.27 13.20
C PRO A 94 7.45 7.72 13.70
N SER A 95 7.39 6.89 14.75
CA SER A 95 8.51 6.07 15.18
C SER A 95 8.79 4.95 14.16
N ILE A 96 10.00 4.40 14.20
CA ILE A 96 10.35 3.22 13.38
C ILE A 96 9.39 2.05 13.67
N LYS A 97 8.96 1.88 14.94
CA LYS A 97 8.01 0.84 15.32
C LYS A 97 6.64 1.05 14.67
N GLU A 98 6.15 2.28 14.64
CA GLU A 98 4.88 2.62 13.96
C GLU A 98 4.97 2.43 12.45
N TYR A 99 6.11 2.80 11.85
CA TYR A 99 6.36 2.51 10.43
C TYR A 99 6.34 1.01 10.14
N ILE A 100 7.03 0.19 10.95
CA ILE A 100 7.03 -1.27 10.76
C ILE A 100 5.59 -1.82 10.89
N SER A 101 4.82 -1.38 11.89
CA SER A 101 3.41 -1.79 12.05
C SER A 101 2.56 -1.40 10.84
N LEU A 102 2.75 -0.19 10.31
CA LEU A 102 2.11 0.24 9.07
C LEU A 102 2.46 -0.69 7.90
N VAL A 103 3.74 -0.98 7.71
CA VAL A 103 4.23 -1.83 6.62
C VAL A 103 3.72 -3.26 6.75
N GLU A 104 3.64 -3.80 7.97
CA GLU A 104 3.05 -5.13 8.22
C GLU A 104 1.59 -5.18 7.76
N LEU A 105 0.83 -4.15 8.04
CA LEU A 105 -0.58 -4.06 7.64
C LEU A 105 -0.73 -3.80 6.13
N LYS A 106 -0.10 -2.74 5.61
CA LYS A 106 -0.31 -2.25 4.23
C LYS A 106 0.34 -3.13 3.16
N THR A 107 1.57 -3.57 3.37
CA THR A 107 2.37 -4.26 2.35
C THR A 107 2.57 -5.74 2.66
N ALA A 108 3.06 -6.05 3.86
CA ALA A 108 3.52 -7.39 4.19
C ALA A 108 2.38 -8.40 4.35
N SER A 109 1.17 -7.95 4.71
CA SER A 109 -0.02 -8.81 4.82
C SER A 109 -0.34 -9.56 3.52
N LEU A 110 -0.09 -8.96 2.34
CA LEU A 110 -0.23 -9.64 1.05
C LEU A 110 0.80 -10.75 0.83
N PHE A 111 2.04 -10.55 1.28
CA PHE A 111 3.06 -11.60 1.25
C PHE A 111 2.66 -12.78 2.14
N GLY A 112 2.17 -12.48 3.34
CA GLY A 112 1.62 -13.47 4.25
C GLY A 112 0.47 -14.24 3.62
N MET A 113 -0.52 -13.55 3.05
CA MET A 113 -1.66 -14.16 2.38
C MET A 113 -1.22 -15.05 1.21
N ALA A 114 -0.26 -14.60 0.38
CA ALA A 114 0.25 -15.41 -0.74
C ALA A 114 0.77 -16.77 -0.27
N SER A 115 1.58 -16.75 0.78
CA SER A 115 2.17 -17.96 1.35
C SER A 115 1.15 -18.85 2.06
N PHE A 116 0.17 -18.25 2.74
CA PHE A 116 -0.93 -18.97 3.37
C PHE A 116 -1.77 -19.71 2.32
N LEU A 117 -2.16 -19.02 1.24
CA LEU A 117 -2.89 -19.64 0.14
C LEU A 117 -2.11 -20.80 -0.48
N ALA A 118 -0.81 -20.63 -0.71
CA ALA A 118 0.03 -21.70 -1.24
C ALA A 118 0.02 -22.93 -0.31
N ALA A 119 0.11 -22.74 1.01
CA ALA A 119 0.07 -23.83 1.97
C ALA A 119 -1.28 -24.57 1.96
N ILE A 120 -2.41 -23.84 1.94
CA ILE A 120 -3.75 -24.45 1.86
C ILE A 120 -3.94 -25.23 0.56
N LEU A 121 -3.56 -24.64 -0.57
CA LEU A 121 -3.71 -25.27 -1.90
C LEU A 121 -2.82 -26.49 -2.09
N THR A 122 -1.75 -26.64 -1.30
CA THR A 122 -0.85 -27.80 -1.33
C THR A 122 -1.09 -28.80 -0.17
N ASN A 123 -2.23 -28.67 0.53
CA ASN A 123 -2.62 -29.51 1.67
C ASN A 123 -1.56 -29.50 2.83
N ASN A 124 -0.94 -28.35 3.08
CA ASN A 124 -0.02 -28.10 4.20
C ASN A 124 -0.63 -27.15 5.23
N GLU A 125 -1.89 -27.34 5.58
CA GLU A 125 -2.67 -26.47 6.46
C GLU A 125 -2.02 -26.29 7.84
N ASP A 126 -1.42 -27.36 8.36
CA ASP A 126 -0.66 -27.38 9.63
C ASP A 126 0.51 -26.38 9.67
N LYS A 127 1.12 -26.10 8.51
CA LYS A 127 2.26 -25.18 8.36
C LYS A 127 1.85 -23.77 7.95
N ALA A 128 0.60 -23.55 7.55
CA ALA A 128 0.14 -22.31 6.94
C ALA A 128 0.44 -21.08 7.81
N LYS A 129 0.16 -21.14 9.12
CA LYS A 129 0.42 -20.01 10.05
C LYS A 129 1.90 -19.68 10.17
N LYS A 130 2.77 -20.70 10.25
CA LYS A 130 4.23 -20.51 10.35
C LYS A 130 4.79 -19.92 9.07
N ILE A 131 4.34 -20.40 7.93
CA ILE A 131 4.76 -19.91 6.61
C ILE A 131 4.29 -18.46 6.45
N TYR A 132 3.02 -18.15 6.80
CA TYR A 132 2.48 -16.79 6.81
C TYR A 132 3.38 -15.83 7.59
N SER A 133 3.74 -16.16 8.84
CA SER A 133 4.56 -15.26 9.67
C SER A 133 5.95 -15.03 9.11
N THR A 134 6.52 -16.01 8.40
CA THR A 134 7.82 -15.88 7.74
C THR A 134 7.73 -14.94 6.55
N PHE A 135 6.70 -15.09 5.72
CA PHE A 135 6.51 -14.24 4.55
C PHE A 135 6.04 -12.83 4.90
N LEU A 136 5.37 -12.64 6.04
CA LEU A 136 5.09 -11.31 6.57
C LEU A 136 6.40 -10.54 6.79
N LYS A 137 7.41 -11.15 7.42
CA LYS A 137 8.73 -10.53 7.60
C LYS A 137 9.41 -10.24 6.26
N LEU A 138 9.29 -11.15 5.29
CA LEU A 138 9.82 -10.91 3.95
C LEU A 138 9.17 -9.70 3.27
N GLY A 139 7.86 -9.52 3.45
CA GLY A 139 7.14 -8.35 2.96
C GLY A 139 7.62 -7.04 3.59
N VAL A 140 7.95 -7.04 4.88
CA VAL A 140 8.58 -5.88 5.55
C VAL A 140 9.93 -5.58 4.93
N TYR A 141 10.80 -6.58 4.73
CA TYR A 141 12.08 -6.39 4.05
C TYR A 141 11.91 -5.84 2.64
N PHE A 142 10.95 -6.35 1.90
CA PHE A 142 10.65 -5.87 0.56
C PHE A 142 10.34 -4.37 0.56
N GLN A 143 9.47 -3.91 1.46
CA GLN A 143 9.11 -2.49 1.55
C GLN A 143 10.30 -1.62 1.93
N ILE A 144 11.13 -2.05 2.90
CA ILE A 144 12.33 -1.31 3.29
C ILE A 144 13.29 -1.15 2.10
N ILE A 145 13.46 -2.21 1.30
CA ILE A 145 14.30 -2.16 0.09
C ILE A 145 13.70 -1.20 -0.95
N ASP A 146 12.38 -1.21 -1.13
CA ASP A 146 11.67 -0.33 -2.04
C ASP A 146 11.85 1.15 -1.65
N ASP A 147 11.67 1.46 -0.37
CA ASP A 147 11.90 2.80 0.19
C ASP A 147 13.34 3.30 -0.04
N ILE A 148 14.33 2.43 0.17
CA ILE A 148 15.74 2.76 -0.06
C ILE A 148 16.01 3.01 -1.54
N LYS A 149 15.43 2.18 -2.41
CA LYS A 149 15.60 2.32 -3.87
C LYS A 149 14.96 3.62 -4.38
N ASN A 150 13.82 4.01 -3.85
CA ASN A 150 13.14 5.26 -4.23
C ASN A 150 14.04 6.48 -4.03
N ILE A 151 14.88 6.48 -2.98
CA ILE A 151 15.82 7.57 -2.71
C ILE A 151 17.12 7.45 -3.54
N LYS A 152 17.51 6.24 -3.96
CA LYS A 152 18.80 6.04 -4.65
C LYS A 152 18.73 6.10 -6.17
N ASN A 153 17.65 5.67 -6.78
CA ASN A 153 17.58 5.47 -8.22
C ASN A 153 16.21 5.84 -8.80
N LYS A 154 16.20 6.23 -10.10
CA LYS A 154 14.97 6.17 -10.90
C LYS A 154 14.53 4.71 -11.05
N ILE A 155 13.38 4.35 -10.48
CA ILE A 155 12.80 3.02 -10.64
C ILE A 155 11.67 3.12 -11.65
N ASN A 156 11.71 2.25 -12.66
CA ASN A 156 10.65 1.91 -13.61
C ASN A 156 9.35 2.76 -13.53
N GLY A 157 9.41 4.01 -14.03
CA GLY A 157 8.24 4.89 -14.15
C GLY A 157 7.94 5.80 -12.95
N LYS A 158 8.69 5.70 -11.85
CA LYS A 158 8.73 6.71 -10.77
C LYS A 158 9.93 7.61 -10.94
N GLU A 159 9.77 8.90 -10.67
CA GLU A 159 10.91 9.84 -10.63
C GLU A 159 11.69 9.66 -9.32
N PHE A 160 12.96 10.05 -9.34
CA PHE A 160 13.80 10.05 -8.14
C PHE A 160 13.18 10.91 -7.04
N GLY A 161 12.95 10.30 -5.87
CA GLY A 161 12.41 11.02 -4.73
C GLY A 161 10.89 11.30 -4.80
N ASP A 162 10.12 10.57 -5.61
CA ASP A 162 8.66 10.73 -5.67
C ASP A 162 8.02 10.66 -4.28
N ASP A 163 8.44 9.71 -3.44
CA ASP A 163 7.93 9.58 -2.05
C ASP A 163 8.19 10.85 -1.24
N LEU A 164 9.35 11.49 -1.44
CA LEU A 164 9.68 12.77 -0.79
C LEU A 164 8.77 13.90 -1.30
N LEU A 165 8.54 13.95 -2.61
CA LEU A 165 7.67 14.95 -3.25
C LEU A 165 6.19 14.74 -2.87
N GLU A 166 5.77 13.51 -2.64
CA GLU A 166 4.44 13.15 -2.16
C GLU A 166 4.28 13.38 -0.65
N GLY A 167 5.39 13.64 0.07
CA GLY A 167 5.41 13.80 1.52
C GLY A 167 5.26 12.48 2.27
N LYS A 168 5.54 11.35 1.62
CA LYS A 168 5.54 10.03 2.24
C LYS A 168 6.63 9.94 3.30
N LYS A 169 6.29 9.35 4.43
CA LYS A 169 7.22 9.12 5.54
C LYS A 169 7.81 7.72 5.44
N SER A 170 8.59 7.49 4.37
CA SER A 170 9.35 6.25 4.19
C SER A 170 10.42 6.07 5.26
N LEU A 171 10.89 4.84 5.49
CA LEU A 171 11.85 4.54 6.56
C LEU A 171 13.10 5.44 6.55
N PRO A 172 13.76 5.70 5.41
CA PRO A 172 14.91 6.59 5.38
C PRO A 172 14.58 8.02 5.78
N ILE A 173 13.38 8.52 5.41
CA ILE A 173 12.92 9.85 5.77
C ILE A 173 12.64 9.94 7.26
N ILE A 174 11.96 8.93 7.84
CA ILE A 174 11.70 8.85 9.28
C ILE A 174 13.03 8.85 10.04
N TYR A 175 13.96 8.00 9.64
CA TYR A 175 15.28 7.89 10.27
C TYR A 175 16.02 9.22 10.22
N PHE A 176 16.06 9.86 9.05
CA PHE A 176 16.67 11.18 8.87
C PHE A 176 16.04 12.26 9.77
N LEU A 177 14.71 12.29 9.87
CA LEU A 177 13.99 13.30 10.68
C LEU A 177 14.12 13.04 12.19
N GLN A 178 14.31 11.80 12.63
CA GLN A 178 14.50 11.45 14.04
C GLN A 178 15.93 11.62 14.52
N GLU A 179 16.94 11.24 13.73
CA GLU A 179 18.35 11.28 14.15
C GLU A 179 18.90 12.68 14.31
N LYS A 180 18.42 13.61 13.51
CA LYS A 180 18.88 14.98 13.66
C LYS A 180 17.84 15.76 14.44
N LYS A 181 18.28 16.39 15.52
CA LYS A 181 17.57 17.47 16.21
C LYS A 181 17.39 18.64 15.22
N PHE A 182 16.64 18.38 14.14
CA PHE A 182 16.37 19.39 13.14
C PHE A 182 15.55 20.51 13.75
N GLU A 183 15.97 21.74 13.43
CA GLU A 183 15.17 22.91 13.73
C GLU A 183 13.72 22.68 13.22
N PRO A 184 12.71 23.13 13.96
CA PRO A 184 11.30 23.07 13.55
C PRO A 184 11.03 23.56 12.12
N LYS A 185 11.89 24.44 11.59
CA LYS A 185 11.88 24.95 10.22
C LYS A 185 12.05 23.86 9.15
N ILE A 186 12.82 22.82 9.39
CA ILE A 186 13.04 21.76 8.37
C ILE A 186 11.81 20.85 8.31
N ILE A 187 11.23 20.52 9.45
CA ILE A 187 9.99 19.75 9.53
C ILE A 187 8.84 20.53 8.87
N SER A 188 8.74 21.84 9.14
CA SER A 188 7.73 22.68 8.51
C SER A 188 7.91 22.79 6.99
N LYS A 189 9.15 22.88 6.50
CA LYS A 189 9.45 22.85 5.06
C LYS A 189 9.11 21.53 4.41
N PHE A 190 9.39 20.40 5.07
CA PHE A 190 9.01 19.08 4.59
C PHE A 190 7.49 18.95 4.44
N ASN A 191 6.75 19.43 5.44
CA ASN A 191 5.29 19.45 5.39
C ASN A 191 4.72 20.45 4.37
N GLN A 192 5.45 21.52 4.04
CA GLN A 192 5.09 22.52 3.02
C GLN A 192 5.32 22.05 1.58
N ILE A 193 6.15 21.02 1.35
CA ILE A 193 6.38 20.47 0.00
C ILE A 193 5.09 19.95 -0.64
N LYS A 194 4.13 19.47 0.16
CA LYS A 194 2.80 19.03 -0.29
C LYS A 194 1.88 20.14 -0.83
N ILE A 195 2.01 21.35 -0.30
CA ILE A 195 1.06 22.46 -0.55
C ILE A 195 1.04 22.91 -2.03
N PRO A 196 2.17 23.02 -2.75
CA PRO A 196 2.16 23.48 -4.14
C PRO A 196 1.44 22.54 -5.13
N LYS A 197 1.38 21.22 -4.86
CA LYS A 197 0.69 20.26 -5.74
C LYS A 197 -0.84 20.45 -5.64
N LEU A 198 -1.36 20.62 -4.43
CA LEU A 198 -2.79 20.89 -4.19
C LEU A 198 -3.24 22.20 -4.82
N LEU A 199 -2.48 23.28 -4.63
CA LEU A 199 -2.80 24.60 -5.21
C LEU A 199 -2.71 24.64 -6.74
N LYS A 200 -1.82 23.83 -7.35
CA LYS A 200 -1.77 23.71 -8.83
C LYS A 200 -2.95 22.94 -9.40
N GLN A 201 -3.51 22.00 -8.66
CA GLN A 201 -4.68 21.24 -9.10
C GLN A 201 -5.96 22.05 -8.97
N GLU A 202 -6.15 22.78 -7.87
CA GLU A 202 -7.33 23.67 -7.71
C GLU A 202 -7.40 24.74 -8.80
N LYS A 203 -6.26 25.29 -9.24
CA LYS A 203 -6.23 26.24 -10.38
C LYS A 203 -6.62 25.62 -11.73
N LYS A 204 -6.53 24.29 -11.90
CA LYS A 204 -6.89 23.59 -13.14
C LYS A 204 -8.39 23.29 -13.23
N TYR A 205 -9.11 23.31 -12.11
CA TYR A 205 -10.57 23.10 -12.05
C TYR A 205 -11.36 24.42 -11.94
N LEU A 206 -10.67 25.57 -11.85
CA LEU A 206 -11.27 26.91 -11.78
C LEU A 206 -11.16 27.71 -13.10
N ASN A 207 -10.62 27.10 -14.14
CA ASN A 207 -10.62 27.57 -15.54
C ASN A 207 -11.33 26.56 -16.43
#